data_b2cb643e8f27ff5951c84bbbe4b9b452
#
_entry.id   b2cb643e8f27ff5951c84bbbe4b9b452
#
_cell.length_a   1.000
_cell.length_b   1.000
_cell.length_c   1.000
_cell.angle_alpha   90.00
_cell.angle_beta   90.00
_cell.angle_gamma   90.00
#
_symmetry.space_group_name_H-M   'P 1'
#
loop_
_entity.id
_entity.type
_entity.pdbx_description
1 polymer ?
#
loop_
_entity_poly.entity_id
_entity_poly.type
_entity_poly.pdbx_seq_one_letter_code
_entity_poly.pdbx_strand_id
1 'polypeptide(L)'
;MKVILLQDVQGTGKKGEIKEVKDGFARNCLIKKNLAVEATNQNLNILDGQKAHAQHKIDTDIANAKKIAETIEGKTYSTKIKAGAGGKPFGSVTAKDVAKMIKDAEGLDVDKKKIICKDIKTFGVHEVEVKLYNGVSAKFKVQVTEL
;
A
#
# COMPACT_ATOMS: atom_id res chain seq x y z
N MET A 1 -18.77 29.75 16.61
CA MET A 1 -19.16 29.16 15.30
C MET A 1 -18.38 27.87 15.07
N LYS A 2 -19.05 26.82 14.66
CA LYS A 2 -18.36 25.56 14.32
C LYS A 2 -17.98 25.54 12.86
N VAL A 3 -16.76 25.15 12.57
CA VAL A 3 -16.22 25.09 11.20
C VAL A 3 -15.54 23.74 10.96
N ILE A 4 -15.55 23.31 9.71
CA ILE A 4 -14.83 22.12 9.23
C ILE A 4 -13.58 22.61 8.52
N LEU A 5 -12.41 22.15 8.96
CA LEU A 5 -11.13 22.52 8.35
C LEU A 5 -10.93 21.78 7.03
N LEU A 6 -10.67 22.51 5.95
CA LEU A 6 -10.35 21.96 4.63
C LEU A 6 -8.86 21.69 4.44
N GLN A 7 -8.04 22.32 5.28
CA GLN A 7 -6.58 22.20 5.29
C GLN A 7 -6.08 22.22 6.73
N ASP A 8 -4.82 21.80 6.92
CA ASP A 8 -4.17 21.92 8.22
C ASP A 8 -3.93 23.39 8.54
N VAL A 9 -4.48 23.84 9.66
CA VAL A 9 -4.33 25.23 10.15
C VAL A 9 -3.55 25.21 11.45
N GLN A 10 -2.35 25.77 11.41
CA GLN A 10 -1.50 25.85 12.59
C GLN A 10 -2.20 26.61 13.73
N GLY A 11 -2.22 26.01 14.90
CA GLY A 11 -2.87 26.55 16.09
C GLY A 11 -4.39 26.34 16.15
N THR A 12 -5.01 25.76 15.12
CA THR A 12 -6.46 25.49 15.08
C THR A 12 -6.76 23.99 14.98
N GLY A 13 -6.19 23.27 14.01
CA GLY A 13 -6.42 21.85 13.85
C GLY A 13 -6.03 21.32 12.46
N LYS A 14 -6.31 20.06 12.23
CA LYS A 14 -5.98 19.35 10.97
C LYS A 14 -7.16 19.32 10.00
N LYS A 15 -6.85 19.05 8.73
CA LYS A 15 -7.85 18.86 7.69
C LYS A 15 -8.89 17.82 8.09
N GLY A 16 -10.17 18.18 7.92
CA GLY A 16 -11.30 17.31 8.25
C GLY A 16 -11.72 17.34 9.73
N GLU A 17 -11.09 18.15 10.56
CA GLU A 17 -11.53 18.37 11.95
C GLU A 17 -12.63 19.44 12.03
N ILE A 18 -13.57 19.19 12.94
CA ILE A 18 -14.60 20.17 13.30
C ILE A 18 -14.10 20.90 14.54
N LYS A 19 -13.97 22.21 14.44
CA LYS A 19 -13.54 23.07 15.54
C LYS A 19 -14.53 24.19 15.79
N GLU A 20 -14.67 24.54 17.03
CA GLU A 20 -15.40 25.73 17.45
C GLU A 20 -14.46 26.90 17.58
N VAL A 21 -14.70 27.95 16.82
CA VAL A 21 -13.87 29.15 16.77
C VAL A 21 -14.74 30.40 16.86
N LYS A 22 -14.13 31.54 17.19
CA LYS A 22 -14.82 32.82 17.24
C LYS A 22 -15.32 33.21 15.86
N ASP A 23 -16.54 33.73 15.77
CA ASP A 23 -17.21 34.07 14.50
C ASP A 23 -16.38 35.00 13.60
N GLY A 24 -15.77 36.02 14.20
CA GLY A 24 -14.89 36.92 13.48
C GLY A 24 -13.66 36.26 12.87
N PHE A 25 -13.05 35.33 13.59
CA PHE A 25 -11.91 34.55 13.09
C PHE A 25 -12.34 33.56 12.02
N ALA A 26 -13.47 32.89 12.23
CA ALA A 26 -14.02 31.96 11.25
C ALA A 26 -14.26 32.64 9.89
N ARG A 27 -14.99 33.74 9.89
CA ARG A 27 -15.39 34.46 8.66
C ARG A 27 -14.21 35.18 7.99
N ASN A 28 -13.40 35.91 8.75
CA ASN A 28 -12.37 36.79 8.18
C ASN A 28 -11.08 36.06 7.83
N CYS A 29 -10.75 34.95 8.54
CA CYS A 29 -9.51 34.24 8.36
C CYS A 29 -9.71 32.86 7.71
N LEU A 30 -10.57 32.03 8.27
CA LEU A 30 -10.70 30.64 7.81
C LEU A 30 -11.53 30.52 6.53
N ILE A 31 -12.74 31.07 6.51
CA ILE A 31 -13.65 30.96 5.37
C ILE A 31 -13.17 31.84 4.22
N LYS A 32 -12.77 33.07 4.49
CA LYS A 32 -12.27 34.00 3.47
C LYS A 32 -11.03 33.47 2.72
N LYS A 33 -10.18 32.69 3.39
CA LYS A 33 -8.99 32.08 2.79
C LYS A 33 -9.23 30.65 2.29
N ASN A 34 -10.47 30.17 2.28
CA ASN A 34 -10.84 28.79 1.91
C ASN A 34 -10.10 27.72 2.76
N LEU A 35 -9.77 28.03 3.99
CA LEU A 35 -9.12 27.09 4.92
C LEU A 35 -10.14 26.25 5.68
N ALA A 36 -11.37 26.74 5.81
CA ALA A 36 -12.46 26.02 6.46
C ALA A 36 -13.82 26.43 5.85
N VAL A 37 -14.82 25.59 6.08
CA VAL A 37 -16.22 25.86 5.74
C VAL A 37 -17.08 25.79 7.01
N GLU A 38 -18.24 26.45 6.98
CA GLU A 38 -19.18 26.35 8.08
C GLU A 38 -19.67 24.90 8.27
N ALA A 39 -19.74 24.46 9.51
CA ALA A 39 -20.22 23.13 9.88
C ALA A 39 -21.75 23.06 9.79
N THR A 40 -22.29 23.15 8.58
CA THR A 40 -23.71 22.93 8.29
C THR A 40 -24.00 21.43 8.20
N ASN A 41 -25.25 21.03 8.35
CA ASN A 41 -25.66 19.61 8.21
C ASN A 41 -25.26 19.05 6.83
N GLN A 42 -25.34 19.87 5.77
CA GLN A 42 -24.89 19.46 4.43
C GLN A 42 -23.39 19.20 4.37
N ASN A 43 -22.58 20.10 4.92
CA ASN A 43 -21.13 19.98 4.94
C ASN A 43 -20.66 18.82 5.86
N LEU A 44 -21.37 18.57 6.96
CA LEU A 44 -21.13 17.43 7.84
C LEU A 44 -21.41 16.11 7.11
N ASN A 45 -22.53 16.00 6.41
CA ASN A 45 -22.87 14.81 5.63
C ASN A 45 -21.85 14.54 4.51
N ILE A 46 -21.37 15.58 3.85
CA ILE A 46 -20.31 15.46 2.84
C ILE A 46 -19.01 14.95 3.48
N LEU A 47 -18.62 15.48 4.62
CA LEU A 47 -17.43 15.06 5.34
C LEU A 47 -17.52 13.59 5.79
N ASP A 48 -18.65 13.21 6.36
CA ASP A 48 -18.89 11.83 6.81
C ASP A 48 -18.92 10.87 5.62
N GLY A 49 -19.52 11.25 4.51
CA GLY A 49 -19.49 10.49 3.26
C GLY A 49 -18.07 10.30 2.72
N GLN A 50 -17.24 11.35 2.75
CA GLN A 50 -15.84 11.26 2.32
C GLN A 50 -15.01 10.37 3.24
N LYS A 51 -15.20 10.45 4.56
CA LYS A 51 -14.54 9.59 5.54
C LYS A 51 -14.95 8.13 5.36
N ALA A 52 -16.24 7.87 5.21
CA ALA A 52 -16.76 6.52 4.96
C ALA A 52 -16.21 5.93 3.66
N HIS A 53 -16.16 6.72 2.59
CA HIS A 53 -15.61 6.27 1.30
C HIS A 53 -14.10 5.98 1.39
N ALA A 54 -13.35 6.83 2.06
CA ALA A 54 -11.91 6.61 2.27
C ALA A 54 -11.67 5.34 3.11
N GLN A 55 -12.46 5.13 4.18
CA GLN A 55 -12.36 3.93 5.01
C GLN A 55 -12.73 2.67 4.21
N HIS A 56 -13.81 2.71 3.42
CA HIS A 56 -14.21 1.59 2.57
C HIS A 56 -13.13 1.23 1.55
N LYS A 57 -12.46 2.22 0.94
CA LYS A 57 -11.34 1.98 0.04
C LYS A 57 -10.18 1.29 0.75
N ILE A 58 -9.82 1.75 1.94
CA ILE A 58 -8.76 1.12 2.76
C ILE A 58 -9.15 -0.32 3.11
N ASP A 59 -10.38 -0.56 3.54
CA ASP A 59 -10.87 -1.91 3.88
C ASP A 59 -10.86 -2.84 2.68
N THR A 60 -11.22 -2.34 1.49
CA THR A 60 -11.17 -3.08 0.23
C THR A 60 -9.73 -3.42 -0.16
N ASP A 61 -8.82 -2.47 -0.04
CA ASP A 61 -7.40 -2.68 -0.35
C ASP A 61 -6.77 -3.71 0.60
N ILE A 62 -7.12 -3.67 1.89
CA ILE A 62 -6.69 -4.67 2.88
C ILE A 62 -7.26 -6.05 2.55
N ALA A 63 -8.54 -6.15 2.20
CA ALA A 63 -9.17 -7.41 1.83
C ALA A 63 -8.52 -8.02 0.58
N ASN A 64 -8.24 -7.21 -0.44
CA ASN A 64 -7.53 -7.65 -1.65
C ASN A 64 -6.10 -8.10 -1.33
N ALA A 65 -5.38 -7.35 -0.49
CA ALA A 65 -4.04 -7.71 -0.05
C ALA A 65 -4.03 -9.04 0.72
N LYS A 66 -5.00 -9.28 1.60
CA LYS A 66 -5.15 -10.56 2.30
C LYS A 66 -5.41 -11.73 1.35
N LYS A 67 -6.28 -11.57 0.36
CA LYS A 67 -6.54 -12.59 -0.66
C LYS A 67 -5.28 -12.94 -1.46
N ILE A 68 -4.52 -11.95 -1.87
CA ILE A 68 -3.25 -12.14 -2.57
C ILE A 68 -2.24 -12.84 -1.65
N ALA A 69 -2.16 -12.45 -0.38
CA ALA A 69 -1.29 -13.08 0.60
C ALA A 69 -1.62 -14.57 0.79
N GLU A 70 -2.88 -14.90 0.99
CA GLU A 70 -3.35 -16.29 1.13
C GLU A 70 -3.06 -17.13 -0.13
N THR A 71 -3.17 -16.53 -1.32
CA THR A 71 -2.90 -17.20 -2.59
C THR A 71 -1.41 -17.52 -2.75
N ILE A 72 -0.54 -16.62 -2.30
CA ILE A 72 0.91 -16.73 -2.46
C ILE A 72 1.56 -17.52 -1.30
N GLU A 73 1.03 -17.38 -0.09
CA GLU A 73 1.62 -17.95 1.11
C GLU A 73 1.76 -19.48 1.03
N GLY A 74 2.94 -19.97 1.40
CA GLY A 74 3.24 -21.41 1.39
C GLY A 74 3.47 -22.03 0.02
N LYS A 75 3.33 -21.28 -1.07
CA LYS A 75 3.60 -21.76 -2.42
C LYS A 75 5.09 -21.73 -2.74
N THR A 76 5.48 -22.59 -3.68
CA THR A 76 6.84 -22.64 -4.23
C THR A 76 6.80 -22.29 -5.70
N TYR A 77 7.47 -21.22 -6.07
CA TYR A 77 7.63 -20.80 -7.46
C TYR A 77 8.99 -21.25 -7.97
N SER A 78 9.04 -21.91 -9.10
CA SER A 78 10.30 -22.38 -9.69
C SER A 78 10.73 -21.49 -10.86
N THR A 79 12.01 -21.19 -10.91
CA THR A 79 12.62 -20.52 -12.05
C THR A 79 13.87 -21.28 -12.50
N LYS A 80 14.15 -21.21 -13.80
CA LYS A 80 15.35 -21.83 -14.38
C LYS A 80 16.33 -20.77 -14.83
N ILE A 81 17.56 -20.91 -14.46
CA ILE A 81 18.65 -20.00 -14.83
C ILE A 81 19.81 -20.84 -15.37
N LYS A 82 20.48 -20.33 -16.40
CA LYS A 82 21.69 -20.98 -16.93
C LYS A 82 22.79 -20.96 -15.89
N ALA A 83 23.46 -22.09 -15.72
CA ALA A 83 24.65 -22.17 -14.88
C ALA A 83 25.81 -21.41 -15.55
N GLY A 84 26.49 -20.60 -14.75
CA GLY A 84 27.72 -19.94 -15.13
C GLY A 84 28.95 -20.77 -14.75
N ALA A 85 30.14 -20.20 -14.93
CA ALA A 85 31.39 -20.83 -14.51
C ALA A 85 31.40 -21.11 -12.98
N GLY A 86 31.80 -22.32 -12.57
CA GLY A 86 31.91 -22.71 -11.17
C GLY A 86 30.61 -23.15 -10.50
N GLY A 87 29.57 -23.51 -11.28
CA GLY A 87 28.30 -24.04 -10.74
C GLY A 87 27.42 -22.98 -10.09
N LYS A 88 27.68 -21.70 -10.32
CA LYS A 88 26.84 -20.58 -9.87
C LYS A 88 25.89 -20.15 -10.99
N PRO A 89 24.67 -19.65 -10.68
CA PRO A 89 23.77 -19.11 -11.69
C PRO A 89 24.42 -17.98 -12.48
N PHE A 90 24.21 -17.96 -13.79
CA PHE A 90 24.60 -16.86 -14.62
C PHE A 90 23.59 -15.70 -14.47
N GLY A 91 23.83 -14.86 -13.47
CA GLY A 91 22.92 -13.79 -13.06
C GLY A 91 22.33 -14.02 -11.68
N SER A 92 21.46 -13.15 -11.26
CA SER A 92 20.73 -13.23 -9.98
C SER A 92 19.24 -13.13 -10.21
N VAL A 93 18.44 -13.82 -9.40
CA VAL A 93 17.00 -13.63 -9.36
C VAL A 93 16.72 -12.37 -8.53
N THR A 94 16.11 -11.39 -9.15
CA THR A 94 15.77 -10.11 -8.52
C THR A 94 14.28 -10.07 -8.15
N ALA A 95 13.91 -9.06 -7.34
CA ALA A 95 12.51 -8.80 -7.01
C ALA A 95 11.61 -8.62 -8.27
N LYS A 96 12.19 -8.13 -9.35
CA LYS A 96 11.48 -7.99 -10.64
C LYS A 96 11.15 -9.36 -11.26
N ASP A 97 12.07 -10.29 -11.20
CA ASP A 97 11.87 -11.63 -11.73
C ASP A 97 10.86 -12.40 -10.88
N VAL A 98 10.92 -12.24 -9.56
CA VAL A 98 9.93 -12.81 -8.63
C VAL A 98 8.53 -12.25 -8.90
N ALA A 99 8.38 -10.94 -9.09
CA ALA A 99 7.10 -10.33 -9.44
C ALA A 99 6.54 -10.89 -10.75
N LYS A 100 7.40 -11.09 -11.75
CA LYS A 100 7.01 -11.69 -13.03
C LYS A 100 6.56 -13.15 -12.86
N MET A 101 7.27 -13.94 -12.06
CA MET A 101 6.88 -15.32 -11.77
C MET A 101 5.49 -15.42 -11.12
N ILE A 102 5.21 -14.56 -10.15
CA ILE A 102 3.89 -14.50 -9.50
C ILE A 102 2.81 -14.12 -10.51
N LYS A 103 3.09 -13.13 -11.37
CA LYS A 103 2.16 -12.71 -12.41
C LYS A 103 1.87 -13.81 -13.41
N ASP A 104 2.88 -14.54 -13.86
CA ASP A 104 2.75 -15.62 -14.82
C ASP A 104 2.03 -16.85 -14.23
N ALA A 105 2.25 -17.14 -12.94
CA ALA A 105 1.67 -18.29 -12.24
C ALA A 105 0.23 -18.06 -11.75
N GLU A 106 -0.02 -16.90 -11.16
CA GLU A 106 -1.29 -16.60 -10.47
C GLU A 106 -2.10 -15.48 -11.16
N GLY A 107 -1.54 -14.83 -12.17
CA GLY A 107 -2.16 -13.66 -12.82
C GLY A 107 -2.23 -12.42 -11.93
N LEU A 108 -1.49 -12.40 -10.80
CA LEU A 108 -1.49 -11.33 -9.83
C LEU A 108 -0.36 -10.33 -10.12
N ASP A 109 -0.71 -9.06 -10.22
CA ASP A 109 0.28 -8.00 -10.42
C ASP A 109 0.78 -7.49 -9.06
N VAL A 110 1.99 -7.88 -8.70
CA VAL A 110 2.64 -7.49 -7.44
C VAL A 110 3.78 -6.53 -7.75
N ASP A 111 3.78 -5.37 -7.08
CA ASP A 111 4.85 -4.39 -7.25
C ASP A 111 6.17 -4.95 -6.70
N LYS A 112 7.23 -4.88 -7.54
CA LYS A 112 8.60 -5.26 -7.16
C LYS A 112 9.10 -4.56 -5.89
N LYS A 113 8.63 -3.34 -5.62
CA LYS A 113 8.99 -2.58 -4.42
C LYS A 113 8.41 -3.17 -3.13
N LYS A 114 7.36 -3.97 -3.24
CA LYS A 114 6.73 -4.66 -2.11
C LYS A 114 7.37 -6.01 -1.81
N ILE A 115 8.20 -6.51 -2.71
CA ILE A 115 8.90 -7.79 -2.56
C ILE A 115 10.21 -7.55 -1.83
N ILE A 116 10.35 -8.17 -0.66
CA ILE A 116 11.58 -8.18 0.13
C ILE A 116 12.31 -9.46 -0.19
N CYS A 117 13.19 -9.42 -1.18
CA CYS A 117 14.12 -10.50 -1.43
C CYS A 117 15.55 -9.96 -1.54
N LYS A 118 16.49 -10.73 -1.04
CA LYS A 118 17.91 -10.54 -1.37
C LYS A 118 18.15 -11.15 -2.75
N ASP A 119 19.02 -10.55 -3.54
CA ASP A 119 19.41 -11.12 -4.84
C ASP A 119 19.85 -12.56 -4.67
N ILE A 120 19.13 -13.48 -5.31
CA ILE A 120 19.38 -14.90 -5.23
C ILE A 120 20.51 -15.23 -6.23
N LYS A 121 21.67 -15.60 -5.71
CA LYS A 121 22.88 -15.91 -6.51
C LYS A 121 23.30 -17.38 -6.40
N THR A 122 22.43 -18.23 -5.89
CA THR A 122 22.69 -19.65 -5.72
C THR A 122 21.50 -20.49 -6.14
N PHE A 123 21.74 -21.70 -6.63
CA PHE A 123 20.67 -22.67 -6.89
C PHE A 123 20.07 -23.19 -5.58
N GLY A 124 18.81 -23.58 -5.61
CA GLY A 124 18.07 -24.13 -4.48
C GLY A 124 16.82 -23.35 -4.13
N VAL A 125 16.29 -23.64 -2.96
CA VAL A 125 15.05 -23.03 -2.45
C VAL A 125 15.41 -21.84 -1.55
N HIS A 126 14.82 -20.70 -1.87
CA HIS A 126 15.01 -19.45 -1.11
C HIS A 126 13.66 -18.93 -0.64
N GLU A 127 13.58 -18.48 0.60
CA GLU A 127 12.39 -17.86 1.16
C GLU A 127 12.35 -16.37 0.77
N VAL A 128 11.21 -15.93 0.29
CA VAL A 128 10.95 -14.54 -0.11
C VAL A 128 9.72 -14.03 0.61
N GLU A 129 9.77 -12.79 1.09
CA GLU A 129 8.64 -12.12 1.72
C GLU A 129 8.11 -11.01 0.83
N VAL A 130 6.80 -10.91 0.74
CA VAL A 130 6.10 -9.84 0.05
C VAL A 130 5.28 -9.04 1.06
N LYS A 131 5.45 -7.73 1.10
CA LYS A 131 4.59 -6.82 1.87
C LYS A 131 3.55 -6.23 0.94
N LEU A 132 2.31 -6.65 1.10
CA LEU A 132 1.20 -6.24 0.23
C LEU A 132 0.51 -4.96 0.71
N TYR A 133 0.37 -4.80 2.02
CA TYR A 133 -0.22 -3.65 2.68
C TYR A 133 0.33 -3.53 4.11
N ASN A 134 0.08 -2.38 4.79
CA ASN A 134 0.51 -2.22 6.18
C ASN A 134 -0.10 -3.33 7.05
N GLY A 135 0.76 -4.19 7.62
CA GLY A 135 0.35 -5.33 8.43
C GLY A 135 -0.05 -6.60 7.66
N VAL A 136 -0.03 -6.59 6.32
CA VAL A 136 -0.28 -7.77 5.48
C VAL A 136 0.98 -8.13 4.73
N SER A 137 1.57 -9.27 5.05
CA SER A 137 2.72 -9.85 4.36
C SER A 137 2.51 -11.33 4.09
N ALA A 138 3.14 -11.85 3.05
CA ALA A 138 3.13 -13.26 2.72
C ALA A 138 4.56 -13.76 2.51
N LYS A 139 4.81 -14.99 2.95
CA LYS A 139 6.08 -15.67 2.74
C LYS A 139 5.87 -16.84 1.78
N PHE A 140 6.74 -16.95 0.81
CA PHE A 140 6.73 -18.03 -0.15
C PHE A 140 8.16 -18.45 -0.51
N LYS A 141 8.27 -19.57 -1.20
CA LYS A 141 9.58 -20.12 -1.58
C LYS A 141 9.80 -19.95 -3.07
N VAL A 142 11.02 -19.60 -3.42
CA VAL A 142 11.48 -19.56 -4.81
C VAL A 142 12.55 -20.63 -5.00
N GLN A 143 12.28 -21.56 -5.89
CA GLN A 143 13.22 -22.61 -6.26
C GLN A 143 13.96 -22.21 -7.53
N VAL A 144 15.24 -22.08 -7.44
CA VAL A 144 16.12 -21.80 -8.57
C VAL A 144 16.78 -23.07 -9.02
N THR A 145 16.55 -23.46 -10.26
CA THR A 145 17.11 -24.66 -10.89
C THR A 145 17.95 -24.29 -12.10
N GLU A 146 18.86 -25.18 -12.46
CA GLU A 146 19.62 -25.06 -13.71
C GLU A 146 18.75 -25.32 -14.92
N LEU A 147 18.96 -24.53 -15.98
CA LEU A 147 18.25 -24.64 -17.26
C LEU A 147 18.78 -25.82 -18.06
#